data_8c5c40dd1e0b2417f136eec8a4f392a7
#
_entry.id   8c5c40dd1e0b2417f136eec8a4f392a7
#
_cell.length_a   1.000
_cell.length_b   1.000
_cell.length_c   1.000
_cell.angle_alpha   90.00
_cell.angle_beta   90.00
_cell.angle_gamma   90.00
#
_symmetry.space_group_name_H-M   'P 1'
#
loop_
_entity.id
_entity.type
_entity.pdbx_description
1 polymer ?
#
loop_
_entity_poly.entity_id
_entity_poly.type
_entity_poly.pdbx_seq_one_letter_code
_entity_poly.pdbx_strand_id
1 'polypeptide(L)'
;MRLEEYAEGIYVGYRYFDSFGIEPLFSFGYGLSYTEFDIRLCGINTASKGVTVTVEVENTGTTYSGKEVVQIYASLPQDGSRKEFRRLVGYEKTEELKPGEKEMLNIVLPAKAFASFLEEQQEWRIQAGAYGIWIGNSLSEAKLSAGVKVSADVMMEKTKKLEDHSEVVEIKDCAEELCRRAEEWTALLEELPNVSFEPEAEEKKVCRFSEETEIPVEDLIPLLYGNMSEIRSTLGASGIKVPGTAGETSEALFDQYGIPSLIMADGPAGIRLQQTYEVDREKDTVYGTGVLGSLENGYLVGRKDHEGAERYYQYCTAFPVGTALAQSWNKKTDGTVWTEGCGRDGRISY
;
A
#
# COMPACT_ATOMS: atom_id res chain seq x y z
N MET A 1 8.90 27.42 -9.29
CA MET A 1 8.60 26.16 -8.63
C MET A 1 7.09 26.16 -8.41
N ARG A 2 6.33 25.16 -8.86
CA ARG A 2 4.91 25.05 -8.48
C ARG A 2 4.88 24.33 -7.16
N LEU A 3 4.18 24.88 -6.19
CA LEU A 3 3.88 24.25 -4.93
C LEU A 3 2.67 23.33 -5.12
N GLU A 4 2.74 22.11 -4.63
CA GLU A 4 1.60 21.20 -4.53
C GLU A 4 1.20 21.13 -3.06
N GLU A 5 -0.08 21.34 -2.78
CA GLU A 5 -0.63 21.34 -1.43
C GLU A 5 -1.60 20.15 -1.29
N TYR A 6 -1.37 19.31 -0.28
CA TYR A 6 -2.22 18.17 0.06
C TYR A 6 -3.25 18.59 1.12
N ALA A 7 -4.22 19.40 0.69
CA ALA A 7 -5.22 20.00 1.56
C ALA A 7 -6.27 19.01 2.10
N GLU A 8 -6.36 17.81 1.52
CA GLU A 8 -7.33 16.79 1.90
C GLU A 8 -7.09 16.19 3.29
N GLY A 9 -5.85 16.20 3.76
CA GLY A 9 -5.45 15.56 5.01
C GLY A 9 -5.82 14.06 5.01
N ILE A 10 -6.60 13.62 5.99
CA ILE A 10 -7.05 12.20 6.07
C ILE A 10 -8.19 11.86 5.11
N TYR A 11 -8.86 12.86 4.54
CA TYR A 11 -10.04 12.66 3.69
C TYR A 11 -9.67 12.40 2.24
N VAL A 12 -9.00 11.27 1.98
CA VAL A 12 -8.59 10.83 0.64
C VAL A 12 -9.48 9.68 0.18
N GLY A 13 -9.93 9.74 -1.08
CA GLY A 13 -10.73 8.71 -1.71
C GLY A 13 -12.05 8.47 -0.99
N TYR A 14 -12.40 7.21 -0.71
CA TYR A 14 -13.67 6.85 -0.09
C TYR A 14 -13.89 7.48 1.28
N ARG A 15 -12.82 7.79 2.04
CA ARG A 15 -12.91 8.44 3.34
C ARG A 15 -13.57 9.82 3.24
N TYR A 16 -13.29 10.55 2.16
CA TYR A 16 -13.94 11.82 1.88
C TYR A 16 -15.44 11.61 1.64
N PHE A 17 -15.80 10.80 0.66
CA PHE A 17 -17.21 10.60 0.28
C PHE A 17 -18.03 10.07 1.45
N ASP A 18 -17.53 9.07 2.17
CA ASP A 18 -18.24 8.46 3.30
C ASP A 18 -18.37 9.41 4.51
N SER A 19 -17.33 10.18 4.82
CA SER A 19 -17.35 11.11 5.95
C SER A 19 -18.26 12.31 5.71
N PHE A 20 -18.26 12.84 4.48
CA PHE A 20 -19.09 13.99 4.11
C PHE A 20 -20.52 13.60 3.63
N GLY A 21 -20.86 12.32 3.64
CA GLY A 21 -22.17 11.83 3.21
C GLY A 21 -22.46 12.07 1.72
N ILE A 22 -21.41 12.09 0.90
CA ILE A 22 -21.51 12.28 -0.54
C ILE A 22 -21.57 10.92 -1.23
N GLU A 23 -22.65 10.66 -1.95
CA GLU A 23 -22.83 9.41 -2.68
C GLU A 23 -21.97 9.39 -3.95
N PRO A 24 -20.98 8.47 -4.05
CA PRO A 24 -20.20 8.31 -5.27
C PRO A 24 -20.97 7.49 -6.32
N LEU A 25 -20.61 7.62 -7.59
CA LEU A 25 -21.20 6.83 -8.67
C LEU A 25 -20.99 5.31 -8.44
N PHE A 26 -19.84 4.92 -7.95
CA PHE A 26 -19.51 3.57 -7.47
C PHE A 26 -18.82 3.66 -6.13
N SER A 27 -19.31 2.93 -5.15
CA SER A 27 -18.71 2.91 -3.82
C SER A 27 -17.38 2.15 -3.81
N PHE A 28 -16.52 2.45 -2.83
CA PHE A 28 -15.27 1.72 -2.66
C PHE A 28 -15.55 0.22 -2.44
N GLY A 29 -14.82 -0.61 -3.17
CA GLY A 29 -15.00 -2.06 -3.15
C GLY A 29 -16.16 -2.58 -3.99
N TYR A 30 -16.93 -1.71 -4.67
CA TYR A 30 -17.98 -2.15 -5.59
C TYR A 30 -17.42 -3.07 -6.68
N GLY A 31 -18.16 -4.12 -6.99
CA GLY A 31 -17.85 -5.07 -8.05
C GLY A 31 -19.09 -5.76 -8.57
N LEU A 32 -18.96 -6.45 -9.71
CA LEU A 32 -20.00 -7.27 -10.31
C LEU A 32 -19.64 -8.75 -10.18
N SER A 33 -20.66 -9.56 -9.97
CA SER A 33 -20.54 -11.02 -9.96
C SER A 33 -21.62 -11.65 -10.84
N TYR A 34 -21.37 -12.86 -11.34
CA TYR A 34 -22.37 -13.68 -12.04
C TYR A 34 -23.25 -14.48 -11.08
N THR A 35 -23.00 -14.38 -9.77
CA THR A 35 -23.76 -15.05 -8.71
C THR A 35 -23.93 -14.12 -7.52
N GLU A 36 -24.77 -14.50 -6.57
CA GLU A 36 -25.05 -13.75 -5.35
C GLU A 36 -24.46 -14.41 -4.14
N PHE A 37 -24.08 -13.62 -3.14
CA PHE A 37 -23.50 -14.12 -1.89
C PHE A 37 -24.23 -13.53 -0.69
N ASP A 38 -24.35 -14.33 0.36
CA ASP A 38 -24.77 -13.90 1.69
C ASP A 38 -23.55 -13.92 2.63
N ILE A 39 -23.38 -12.86 3.42
CA ILE A 39 -22.26 -12.68 4.34
C ILE A 39 -22.85 -12.53 5.74
N ARG A 40 -22.48 -13.44 6.67
CA ARG A 40 -22.98 -13.44 8.05
C ARG A 40 -21.85 -13.41 9.06
N LEU A 41 -21.97 -12.53 10.05
CA LEU A 41 -21.09 -12.59 11.21
C LEU A 41 -21.41 -13.85 12.04
N CYS A 42 -20.39 -14.69 12.28
CA CYS A 42 -20.49 -15.87 13.13
C CYS A 42 -19.82 -15.70 14.49
N GLY A 43 -18.83 -14.82 14.59
CA GLY A 43 -18.14 -14.56 15.83
C GLY A 43 -17.18 -13.40 15.78
N ILE A 44 -16.90 -12.83 16.93
CA ILE A 44 -15.89 -11.80 17.12
C ILE A 44 -15.11 -12.10 18.40
N ASN A 45 -13.80 -12.08 18.33
CA ASN A 45 -12.89 -12.36 19.43
C ASN A 45 -11.76 -11.34 19.47
N THR A 46 -11.22 -11.08 20.64
CA THR A 46 -10.13 -10.14 20.85
C THR A 46 -8.90 -10.82 21.43
N ALA A 47 -7.73 -10.32 21.03
CA ALA A 47 -6.45 -10.59 21.65
C ALA A 47 -5.67 -9.27 21.69
N SER A 48 -4.64 -9.14 22.51
CA SER A 48 -3.92 -7.87 22.66
C SER A 48 -3.36 -7.29 21.35
N LYS A 49 -3.08 -8.15 20.35
CA LYS A 49 -2.56 -7.75 19.04
C LYS A 49 -3.64 -7.42 18.00
N GLY A 50 -4.91 -7.65 18.28
CA GLY A 50 -5.98 -7.36 17.34
C GLY A 50 -7.31 -8.04 17.65
N VAL A 51 -8.24 -7.85 16.73
CA VAL A 51 -9.58 -8.41 16.75
C VAL A 51 -9.73 -9.42 15.63
N THR A 52 -10.26 -10.60 15.91
CA THR A 52 -10.57 -11.61 14.88
C THR A 52 -12.07 -11.64 14.66
N VAL A 53 -12.47 -11.41 13.42
CA VAL A 53 -13.86 -11.49 12.97
C VAL A 53 -14.04 -12.76 12.16
N THR A 54 -14.98 -13.60 12.55
CA THR A 54 -15.34 -14.83 11.86
C THR A 54 -16.63 -14.62 11.10
N VAL A 55 -16.62 -14.82 9.80
CA VAL A 55 -17.79 -14.68 8.92
C VAL A 55 -18.02 -15.95 8.11
N GLU A 56 -19.28 -16.30 7.89
CA GLU A 56 -19.71 -17.29 6.92
C GLU A 56 -20.08 -16.57 5.63
N VAL A 57 -19.58 -17.05 4.50
CA VAL A 57 -19.96 -16.61 3.16
C VAL A 57 -20.62 -17.77 2.45
N GLU A 58 -21.83 -17.56 1.92
CA GLU A 58 -22.61 -18.56 1.15
C GLU A 58 -22.84 -18.04 -0.27
N ASN A 59 -22.56 -18.87 -1.28
CA ASN A 59 -23.04 -18.61 -2.63
C ASN A 59 -24.53 -18.96 -2.70
N THR A 60 -25.41 -17.95 -2.68
CA THR A 60 -26.87 -18.11 -2.72
C THR A 60 -27.44 -18.19 -4.13
N GLY A 61 -26.61 -17.98 -5.15
CA GLY A 61 -27.03 -18.16 -6.54
C GLY A 61 -27.28 -19.60 -6.89
N THR A 62 -27.87 -19.84 -8.05
CA THR A 62 -28.33 -21.18 -8.47
C THR A 62 -27.55 -21.76 -9.65
N THR A 63 -26.71 -20.97 -10.32
CA THR A 63 -26.16 -21.34 -11.62
C THR A 63 -24.64 -21.28 -11.67
N TYR A 64 -24.03 -20.21 -11.14
CA TYR A 64 -22.60 -19.95 -11.33
C TYR A 64 -21.82 -20.07 -10.04
N SER A 65 -20.63 -20.65 -10.16
CA SER A 65 -19.61 -20.54 -9.11
C SER A 65 -19.00 -19.14 -9.11
N GLY A 66 -18.50 -18.72 -7.97
CA GLY A 66 -17.84 -17.42 -7.86
C GLY A 66 -17.03 -17.28 -6.59
N LYS A 67 -16.32 -16.15 -6.49
CA LYS A 67 -15.57 -15.73 -5.30
C LYS A 67 -16.13 -14.41 -4.79
N GLU A 68 -16.23 -14.26 -3.48
CA GLU A 68 -16.66 -13.02 -2.86
C GLU A 68 -15.57 -12.41 -2.00
N VAL A 69 -15.57 -11.09 -1.88
CA VAL A 69 -14.65 -10.34 -1.03
C VAL A 69 -15.41 -9.82 0.18
N VAL A 70 -15.02 -10.28 1.36
CA VAL A 70 -15.50 -9.72 2.61
C VAL A 70 -14.62 -8.55 3.01
N GLN A 71 -15.21 -7.38 3.16
CA GLN A 71 -14.57 -6.14 3.59
C GLN A 71 -15.07 -5.78 4.99
N ILE A 72 -14.15 -5.45 5.89
CA ILE A 72 -14.47 -5.06 7.26
C ILE A 72 -14.00 -3.64 7.48
N TYR A 73 -14.93 -2.78 7.90
CA TYR A 73 -14.66 -1.40 8.21
C TYR A 73 -14.87 -1.15 9.71
N ALA A 74 -14.15 -0.18 10.25
CA ALA A 74 -14.33 0.29 11.61
C ALA A 74 -14.75 1.75 11.62
N SER A 75 -15.83 2.07 12.36
CA SER A 75 -16.08 3.42 12.86
C SER A 75 -15.38 3.60 14.20
N LEU A 76 -14.81 4.77 14.42
CA LEU A 76 -14.04 5.10 15.60
C LEU A 76 -14.83 6.01 16.55
N PRO A 77 -14.48 6.04 17.85
CA PRO A 77 -15.05 7.02 18.77
C PRO A 77 -14.81 8.43 18.26
N GLN A 78 -15.85 9.22 18.15
CA GLN A 78 -15.78 10.61 17.72
C GLN A 78 -15.71 11.52 18.95
N ASP A 79 -14.69 12.33 19.04
CA ASP A 79 -14.41 13.23 20.17
C ASP A 79 -14.24 14.69 19.73
N GLY A 80 -14.66 14.98 18.47
CA GLY A 80 -14.47 16.30 17.85
C GLY A 80 -13.10 16.47 17.20
N SER A 81 -12.17 15.52 17.38
CA SER A 81 -10.93 15.52 16.61
C SER A 81 -11.16 15.03 15.17
N ARG A 82 -10.23 15.36 14.29
CA ARG A 82 -10.34 15.03 12.86
C ARG A 82 -10.20 13.53 12.62
N LYS A 83 -11.29 12.87 12.26
CA LYS A 83 -11.37 11.43 11.96
C LYS A 83 -12.31 11.18 10.78
N GLU A 84 -12.10 10.08 10.09
CA GLU A 84 -13.04 9.58 9.09
C GLU A 84 -14.23 8.84 9.74
N PHE A 85 -15.34 8.71 9.01
CA PHE A 85 -16.51 7.98 9.48
C PHE A 85 -16.25 6.48 9.58
N ARG A 86 -15.70 5.88 8.50
CA ARG A 86 -15.30 4.47 8.47
C ARG A 86 -13.97 4.30 7.76
N ARG A 87 -13.17 3.36 8.26
CA ARG A 87 -11.93 2.93 7.59
C ARG A 87 -11.92 1.43 7.36
N LEU A 88 -11.38 0.99 6.22
CA LEU A 88 -11.10 -0.42 5.97
C LEU A 88 -10.04 -0.90 6.95
N VAL A 89 -10.37 -1.89 7.78
CA VAL A 89 -9.47 -2.47 8.79
C VAL A 89 -9.05 -3.89 8.46
N GLY A 90 -9.76 -4.56 7.57
CA GLY A 90 -9.42 -5.90 7.09
C GLY A 90 -10.27 -6.34 5.92
N TYR A 91 -9.80 -7.32 5.19
CA TYR A 91 -10.54 -7.98 4.12
C TYR A 91 -9.99 -9.38 3.88
N GLU A 92 -10.82 -10.24 3.30
CA GLU A 92 -10.42 -11.54 2.79
C GLU A 92 -11.29 -11.91 1.61
N LYS A 93 -10.76 -12.75 0.70
CA LYS A 93 -11.47 -13.25 -0.47
C LYS A 93 -11.67 -14.74 -0.35
N THR A 94 -12.90 -15.24 -0.63
CA THR A 94 -13.21 -16.66 -0.60
C THR A 94 -12.43 -17.43 -1.67
N GLU A 95 -12.30 -18.73 -1.50
CA GLU A 95 -12.06 -19.61 -2.62
C GLU A 95 -13.31 -19.64 -3.55
N GLU A 96 -13.24 -20.37 -4.64
CA GLU A 96 -14.37 -20.48 -5.56
C GLU A 96 -15.48 -21.35 -4.95
N LEU A 97 -16.64 -20.73 -4.69
CA LEU A 97 -17.81 -21.38 -4.12
C LEU A 97 -18.82 -21.73 -5.21
N LYS A 98 -19.24 -22.98 -5.28
CA LYS A 98 -20.37 -23.41 -6.11
C LYS A 98 -21.70 -22.96 -5.50
N PRO A 99 -22.80 -22.97 -6.28
CA PRO A 99 -24.14 -22.72 -5.75
C PRO A 99 -24.43 -23.54 -4.49
N GLY A 100 -24.82 -22.87 -3.39
CA GLY A 100 -25.09 -23.46 -2.08
C GLY A 100 -23.87 -23.80 -1.24
N GLU A 101 -22.66 -23.66 -1.75
CA GLU A 101 -21.44 -23.86 -0.95
C GLU A 101 -21.18 -22.68 -0.02
N LYS A 102 -20.54 -23.00 1.12
CA LYS A 102 -20.21 -22.05 2.20
C LYS A 102 -18.74 -22.12 2.55
N GLU A 103 -18.19 -20.98 2.98
CA GLU A 103 -16.84 -20.89 3.54
C GLU A 103 -16.83 -20.04 4.81
N MET A 104 -16.03 -20.47 5.77
CA MET A 104 -15.78 -19.71 6.99
C MET A 104 -14.46 -18.96 6.85
N LEU A 105 -14.52 -17.64 6.95
CA LEU A 105 -13.35 -16.77 6.93
C LEU A 105 -13.05 -16.24 8.33
N ASN A 106 -11.78 -16.32 8.75
CA ASN A 106 -11.27 -15.71 9.97
C ASN A 106 -10.39 -14.52 9.60
N ILE A 107 -10.91 -13.31 9.75
CA ILE A 107 -10.24 -12.09 9.32
C ILE A 107 -9.65 -11.40 10.55
N VAL A 108 -8.32 -11.30 10.59
CA VAL A 108 -7.60 -10.64 11.68
C VAL A 108 -7.46 -9.17 11.37
N LEU A 109 -7.97 -8.34 12.27
CA LEU A 109 -7.87 -6.88 12.26
C LEU A 109 -6.75 -6.49 13.23
N PRO A 110 -5.60 -6.03 12.75
CA PRO A 110 -4.48 -5.70 13.63
C PRO A 110 -4.84 -4.51 14.54
N ALA A 111 -4.35 -4.50 15.77
CA ALA A 111 -4.62 -3.43 16.74
C ALA A 111 -4.32 -2.05 16.15
N LYS A 112 -3.21 -1.89 15.42
CA LYS A 112 -2.82 -0.63 14.79
C LYS A 112 -3.88 -0.08 13.81
N ALA A 113 -4.75 -0.91 13.23
CA ALA A 113 -5.81 -0.47 12.34
C ALA A 113 -6.89 0.38 13.05
N PHE A 114 -6.99 0.28 14.38
CA PHE A 114 -7.91 1.06 15.21
C PHE A 114 -7.29 2.37 15.71
N ALA A 115 -6.00 2.60 15.51
CA ALA A 115 -5.31 3.79 15.99
C ALA A 115 -5.55 5.00 15.06
N SER A 116 -5.67 6.19 15.63
CA SER A 116 -5.66 7.48 14.95
C SER A 116 -4.39 8.23 15.28
N PHE A 117 -3.91 9.04 14.35
CA PHE A 117 -2.79 9.93 14.59
C PHE A 117 -3.25 11.20 15.28
N LEU A 118 -2.64 11.53 16.40
CA LEU A 118 -2.89 12.75 17.15
C LEU A 118 -1.74 13.73 16.88
N GLU A 119 -2.03 14.75 16.10
CA GLU A 119 -1.01 15.70 15.59
C GLU A 119 -0.30 16.47 16.70
N GLU A 120 -1.05 16.99 17.68
CA GLU A 120 -0.46 17.74 18.79
C GLU A 120 0.48 16.88 19.64
N GLN A 121 0.12 15.61 19.88
CA GLN A 121 0.90 14.63 20.64
C GLN A 121 1.96 13.93 19.82
N GLN A 122 1.90 14.02 18.48
CA GLN A 122 2.77 13.31 17.54
C GLN A 122 2.81 11.80 17.78
N GLU A 123 1.63 11.19 17.91
CA GLU A 123 1.52 9.77 18.22
C GLU A 123 0.30 9.10 17.58
N TRP A 124 0.44 7.80 17.32
CA TRP A 124 -0.67 6.92 16.99
C TRP A 124 -1.28 6.38 18.27
N ARG A 125 -2.58 6.59 18.47
CA ARG A 125 -3.30 6.19 19.67
C ARG A 125 -4.59 5.46 19.33
N ILE A 126 -4.87 4.36 20.05
CA ILE A 126 -6.19 3.77 20.14
C ILE A 126 -6.87 4.45 21.31
N GLN A 127 -7.95 5.15 21.05
CA GLN A 127 -8.67 5.90 22.08
C GLN A 127 -9.69 5.02 22.79
N ALA A 128 -9.96 5.31 24.04
CA ALA A 128 -11.05 4.69 24.78
C ALA A 128 -12.39 5.01 24.13
N GLY A 129 -13.30 4.04 24.14
CA GLY A 129 -14.64 4.22 23.57
C GLY A 129 -15.15 3.00 22.83
N ALA A 130 -16.26 3.19 22.15
CA ALA A 130 -16.89 2.17 21.32
C ALA A 130 -16.46 2.32 19.85
N TYR A 131 -16.15 1.19 19.23
CA TYR A 131 -15.84 1.07 17.83
C TYR A 131 -16.91 0.21 17.15
N GLY A 132 -17.48 0.69 16.03
CA GLY A 132 -18.44 -0.08 15.24
C GLY A 132 -17.73 -0.92 14.19
N ILE A 133 -18.07 -2.19 14.09
CA ILE A 133 -17.56 -3.11 13.07
C ILE A 133 -18.62 -3.31 11.99
N TRP A 134 -18.28 -2.91 10.78
CA TRP A 134 -19.15 -2.97 9.61
C TRP A 134 -18.63 -4.03 8.64
N ILE A 135 -19.52 -4.90 8.15
CA ILE A 135 -19.18 -6.05 7.31
C ILE A 135 -20.02 -6.01 6.05
N GLY A 136 -19.38 -6.18 4.91
CA GLY A 136 -20.03 -6.25 3.60
C GLY A 136 -19.04 -6.61 2.49
N ASN A 137 -19.51 -6.61 1.26
CA ASN A 137 -18.69 -6.81 0.06
C ASN A 137 -18.27 -5.49 -0.61
N SER A 138 -18.79 -4.39 -0.12
CA SER A 138 -18.42 -3.03 -0.52
C SER A 138 -18.74 -2.06 0.60
N LEU A 139 -18.27 -0.82 0.51
CA LEU A 139 -18.54 0.19 1.53
C LEU A 139 -20.03 0.52 1.65
N SER A 140 -20.77 0.57 0.53
CA SER A 140 -22.22 0.83 0.53
C SER A 140 -23.03 -0.32 1.12
N GLU A 141 -22.59 -1.57 0.92
CA GLU A 141 -23.28 -2.75 1.42
C GLU A 141 -22.83 -3.16 2.82
N ALA A 142 -21.82 -2.48 3.37
CA ALA A 142 -21.34 -2.79 4.71
C ALA A 142 -22.37 -2.39 5.77
N LYS A 143 -22.78 -3.38 6.59
CA LYS A 143 -23.74 -3.23 7.69
C LYS A 143 -23.03 -3.27 9.03
N LEU A 144 -23.46 -2.44 9.97
CA LEU A 144 -23.01 -2.50 11.36
C LEU A 144 -23.38 -3.87 11.95
N SER A 145 -22.38 -4.63 12.34
CA SER A 145 -22.55 -6.04 12.70
C SER A 145 -22.07 -6.39 14.10
N ALA A 146 -21.18 -5.59 14.68
CA ALA A 146 -20.66 -5.79 16.02
C ALA A 146 -20.06 -4.50 16.62
N GLY A 147 -19.82 -4.53 17.93
CA GLY A 147 -19.09 -3.51 18.66
C GLY A 147 -17.79 -4.02 19.29
N VAL A 148 -16.80 -3.15 19.35
CA VAL A 148 -15.55 -3.37 20.08
C VAL A 148 -15.40 -2.22 21.07
N LYS A 149 -15.22 -2.54 22.36
CA LYS A 149 -15.07 -1.54 23.42
C LYS A 149 -13.66 -1.53 23.96
N VAL A 150 -13.02 -0.38 23.91
CA VAL A 150 -11.70 -0.13 24.50
C VAL A 150 -11.89 0.67 25.79
N SER A 151 -11.31 0.20 26.89
CA SER A 151 -11.53 0.76 28.23
C SER A 151 -10.67 2.00 28.51
N ALA A 152 -9.47 2.08 27.93
CA ALA A 152 -8.52 3.15 28.15
C ALA A 152 -7.72 3.44 26.89
N ASP A 153 -7.22 4.67 26.79
CA ASP A 153 -6.32 5.08 25.71
C ASP A 153 -5.03 4.27 25.72
N VAL A 154 -4.60 3.82 24.53
CA VAL A 154 -3.35 3.09 24.37
C VAL A 154 -2.50 3.74 23.28
N MET A 155 -1.32 4.25 23.65
CA MET A 155 -0.34 4.77 22.70
C MET A 155 0.33 3.61 21.96
N MET A 156 0.13 3.54 20.65
CA MET A 156 0.68 2.48 19.80
C MET A 156 2.08 2.83 19.30
N GLU A 157 2.29 4.08 18.97
CA GLU A 157 3.56 4.52 18.38
C GLU A 157 3.76 6.03 18.60
N LYS A 158 4.96 6.42 19.03
CA LYS A 158 5.41 7.81 19.11
C LYS A 158 6.22 8.17 17.87
N THR A 159 5.93 9.30 17.27
CA THR A 159 6.68 9.83 16.12
C THR A 159 7.47 11.08 16.50
N LYS A 160 8.35 11.52 15.61
CA LYS A 160 9.03 12.82 15.73
C LYS A 160 8.35 13.78 14.79
N LYS A 161 8.08 15.01 15.26
CA LYS A 161 7.61 16.09 14.41
C LYS A 161 8.71 16.43 13.41
N LEU A 162 8.37 16.45 12.13
CA LEU A 162 9.19 17.12 11.12
C LEU A 162 8.84 18.61 11.18
N GLU A 163 9.82 19.47 10.99
CA GLU A 163 9.55 20.90 10.88
C GLU A 163 8.69 21.13 9.64
N ASP A 164 7.55 21.78 9.85
CA ASP A 164 6.67 22.20 8.77
C ASP A 164 6.85 23.72 8.59
N HIS A 165 7.21 24.12 7.38
CA HIS A 165 7.39 25.52 7.00
C HIS A 165 6.26 26.04 6.12
N SER A 166 5.24 25.24 5.87
CA SER A 166 4.08 25.60 5.04
C SER A 166 2.80 25.72 5.87
N GLU A 167 2.04 26.79 5.66
CA GLU A 167 0.67 26.90 6.14
C GLU A 167 -0.26 26.32 5.07
N VAL A 168 -0.53 25.02 5.13
CA VAL A 168 -1.51 24.37 4.26
C VAL A 168 -2.91 24.62 4.81
N VAL A 169 -3.76 25.23 4.02
CA VAL A 169 -5.19 25.37 4.36
C VAL A 169 -5.89 24.08 4.00
N GLU A 170 -6.12 23.25 5.00
CA GLU A 170 -6.85 22.00 4.80
C GLU A 170 -8.35 22.21 4.56
N ILE A 171 -8.96 21.25 3.85
CA ILE A 171 -10.42 21.28 3.64
C ILE A 171 -11.15 21.29 4.98
N LYS A 172 -12.30 21.95 5.03
CA LYS A 172 -13.16 22.00 6.21
C LYS A 172 -13.50 20.58 6.64
N ASP A 173 -13.34 20.27 7.91
CA ASP A 173 -13.73 18.97 8.44
C ASP A 173 -15.25 18.84 8.60
N CYS A 174 -15.68 17.63 8.94
CA CYS A 174 -17.09 17.27 9.17
C CYS A 174 -17.31 16.73 10.60
N ALA A 175 -16.46 17.13 11.55
CA ALA A 175 -16.45 16.57 12.90
C ALA A 175 -17.80 16.64 13.61
N GLU A 176 -18.55 17.74 13.51
CA GLU A 176 -19.89 17.87 14.11
C GLU A 176 -20.88 16.84 13.56
N GLU A 177 -20.90 16.67 12.23
CA GLU A 177 -21.76 15.67 11.57
C GLU A 177 -21.33 14.25 11.95
N LEU A 178 -20.04 14.00 12.04
CA LEU A 178 -19.52 12.68 12.47
C LEU A 178 -19.88 12.37 13.92
N CYS A 179 -19.85 13.34 14.83
CA CYS A 179 -20.30 13.15 16.20
C CYS A 179 -21.80 12.78 16.24
N ARG A 180 -22.65 13.48 15.49
CA ARG A 180 -24.08 13.15 15.39
C ARG A 180 -24.30 11.73 14.83
N ARG A 181 -23.63 11.36 13.75
CA ARG A 181 -23.71 10.01 13.19
C ARG A 181 -23.15 8.94 14.13
N ALA A 182 -22.18 9.30 14.98
CA ALA A 182 -21.64 8.40 15.98
C ALA A 182 -22.65 8.07 17.08
N GLU A 183 -23.47 9.02 17.51
CA GLU A 183 -24.57 8.76 18.45
C GLU A 183 -25.55 7.72 17.88
N GLU A 184 -25.90 7.83 16.59
CA GLU A 184 -26.81 6.93 15.92
C GLU A 184 -26.29 5.49 15.88
N TRP A 185 -25.09 5.26 15.35
CA TRP A 185 -24.57 3.90 15.25
C TRP A 185 -24.16 3.31 16.61
N THR A 186 -23.72 4.13 17.55
CA THR A 186 -23.38 3.67 18.91
C THR A 186 -24.62 3.15 19.65
N ALA A 187 -25.77 3.81 19.48
CA ALA A 187 -27.02 3.32 20.06
C ALA A 187 -27.42 1.94 19.52
N LEU A 188 -27.15 1.67 18.24
CA LEU A 188 -27.43 0.36 17.63
C LEU A 188 -26.53 -0.76 18.17
N LEU A 189 -25.38 -0.44 18.75
CA LEU A 189 -24.49 -1.46 19.33
C LEU A 189 -25.08 -2.17 20.53
N GLU A 190 -26.08 -1.59 21.23
CA GLU A 190 -26.71 -2.24 22.36
C GLU A 190 -27.43 -3.55 21.97
N GLU A 191 -27.87 -3.65 20.73
CA GLU A 191 -28.57 -4.82 20.19
C GLU A 191 -27.64 -5.82 19.46
N LEU A 192 -26.36 -5.50 19.33
CA LEU A 192 -25.38 -6.26 18.56
C LEU A 192 -24.35 -6.96 19.48
N PRO A 193 -23.65 -8.00 18.96
CA PRO A 193 -22.53 -8.58 19.68
C PRO A 193 -21.46 -7.55 20.02
N ASN A 194 -21.04 -7.50 21.30
CA ASN A 194 -20.03 -6.59 21.79
C ASN A 194 -18.90 -7.34 22.48
N VAL A 195 -17.66 -6.93 22.25
CA VAL A 195 -16.47 -7.50 22.89
C VAL A 195 -15.60 -6.41 23.50
N SER A 196 -14.94 -6.71 24.61
CA SER A 196 -13.91 -5.84 25.18
C SER A 196 -12.58 -6.10 24.49
N PHE A 197 -11.85 -5.04 24.20
CA PHE A 197 -10.55 -5.10 23.56
C PHE A 197 -9.53 -4.32 24.39
N GLU A 198 -8.48 -5.01 24.82
CA GLU A 198 -7.35 -4.46 25.56
C GLU A 198 -6.10 -4.53 24.65
N PRO A 199 -5.90 -3.51 23.78
CA PRO A 199 -4.78 -3.51 22.85
C PRO A 199 -3.44 -3.29 23.55
N GLU A 200 -2.39 -3.91 23.03
CA GLU A 200 -1.03 -3.67 23.43
C GLU A 200 -0.24 -3.08 22.26
N ALA A 201 0.65 -2.14 22.56
CA ALA A 201 1.58 -1.61 21.57
C ALA A 201 2.55 -2.70 21.14
N GLU A 202 2.78 -2.83 19.83
CA GLU A 202 3.83 -3.71 19.35
C GLU A 202 5.21 -3.12 19.70
N GLU A 203 6.06 -3.94 20.30
CA GLU A 203 7.46 -3.57 20.45
C GLU A 203 8.07 -3.37 19.05
N LYS A 204 8.48 -2.14 18.74
CA LYS A 204 9.27 -1.91 17.53
C LYS A 204 10.53 -2.79 17.63
N LYS A 205 10.64 -3.76 16.74
CA LYS A 205 11.96 -4.31 16.41
C LYS A 205 12.77 -3.15 15.81
N VAL A 206 13.50 -2.46 16.67
CA VAL A 206 14.54 -1.55 16.20
C VAL A 206 15.51 -2.43 15.45
N CYS A 207 15.52 -2.35 14.12
CA CYS A 207 16.68 -2.82 13.37
C CYS A 207 17.85 -1.99 13.88
N ARG A 208 18.54 -2.50 14.86
CA ARG A 208 19.84 -1.99 15.20
C ARG A 208 20.74 -2.42 14.04
N PHE A 209 20.95 -1.51 13.10
CA PHE A 209 22.16 -1.56 12.33
C PHE A 209 23.28 -1.60 13.37
N SER A 210 24.23 -2.49 13.23
CA SER A 210 25.40 -2.51 14.12
C SER A 210 25.93 -1.07 14.19
N GLU A 211 25.96 -0.49 15.37
CA GLU A 211 26.33 0.92 15.58
C GLU A 211 27.80 1.20 15.21
N GLU A 212 28.52 0.18 14.80
CA GLU A 212 29.93 0.24 14.46
C GLU A 212 30.12 -0.04 12.98
N THR A 213 29.90 0.96 12.13
CA THR A 213 30.55 0.98 10.83
C THR A 213 31.88 1.74 11.01
N GLU A 214 33.00 1.13 10.64
CA GLU A 214 34.30 1.81 10.59
C GLU A 214 34.37 2.84 9.45
N ILE A 215 33.27 3.00 8.68
CA ILE A 215 33.19 3.91 7.54
C ILE A 215 32.83 5.30 8.06
N PRO A 216 33.64 6.33 7.79
CA PRO A 216 33.33 7.70 8.12
C PRO A 216 32.00 8.16 7.54
N VAL A 217 31.26 9.03 8.26
CA VAL A 217 29.94 9.50 7.83
C VAL A 217 30.01 10.22 6.48
N GLU A 218 31.06 10.97 6.23
CA GLU A 218 31.34 11.66 4.97
C GLU A 218 31.45 10.68 3.78
N ASP A 219 31.97 9.49 3.99
CA ASP A 219 32.07 8.46 2.97
C ASP A 219 30.75 7.71 2.76
N LEU A 220 29.83 7.73 3.74
CA LEU A 220 28.48 7.17 3.60
C LEU A 220 27.51 8.08 2.84
N ILE A 221 27.76 9.39 2.79
CA ILE A 221 26.91 10.36 2.09
C ILE A 221 26.67 9.98 0.63
N PRO A 222 27.64 9.52 -0.18
CA PRO A 222 27.42 9.06 -1.54
C PRO A 222 26.40 7.95 -1.71
N LEU A 223 26.09 7.17 -0.66
CA LEU A 223 25.04 6.14 -0.72
C LEU A 223 23.63 6.74 -0.69
N LEU A 224 23.48 8.01 -0.30
CA LEU A 224 22.19 8.69 -0.20
C LEU A 224 21.72 9.27 -1.55
N TYR A 225 22.58 9.33 -2.54
CA TYR A 225 22.25 9.80 -3.87
C TYR A 225 22.72 8.81 -4.94
N GLY A 226 22.02 8.81 -6.07
CA GLY A 226 22.31 7.89 -7.17
C GLY A 226 23.61 8.22 -7.89
N ASN A 227 24.09 7.24 -8.64
CA ASN A 227 25.20 7.43 -9.55
C ASN A 227 24.73 8.36 -10.69
N MET A 228 25.43 9.48 -10.86
CA MET A 228 25.14 10.49 -11.87
C MET A 228 26.20 10.38 -12.96
N SER A 229 25.83 9.94 -14.16
CA SER A 229 26.76 10.02 -15.28
C SER A 229 26.93 11.48 -15.74
N GLU A 230 28.07 11.76 -16.40
CA GLU A 230 28.32 13.03 -17.05
C GLU A 230 27.39 13.28 -18.27
N ILE A 231 26.50 12.35 -18.59
CA ILE A 231 25.53 12.51 -19.68
C ILE A 231 24.55 13.60 -19.26
N ARG A 232 24.66 14.72 -19.94
CA ARG A 232 23.83 15.93 -19.78
C ARG A 232 22.41 15.68 -20.28
N SER A 233 21.65 14.87 -19.57
CA SER A 233 20.22 14.72 -19.78
C SER A 233 19.47 15.64 -18.81
N THR A 234 18.50 16.37 -19.31
CA THR A 234 17.62 17.24 -18.49
C THR A 234 16.71 16.44 -17.57
N LEU A 235 16.64 15.11 -17.73
CA LEU A 235 15.79 14.20 -16.95
C LEU A 235 16.60 13.25 -16.04
N GLY A 236 17.91 13.46 -15.91
CA GLY A 236 18.78 12.62 -15.11
C GLY A 236 19.40 11.47 -15.95
N ALA A 237 20.44 10.88 -15.41
CA ALA A 237 21.16 9.77 -16.05
C ALA A 237 20.93 8.49 -15.27
N SER A 238 19.79 7.88 -15.49
CA SER A 238 19.50 6.53 -15.00
C SER A 238 19.91 5.48 -16.07
N GLY A 239 20.29 4.29 -15.63
CA GLY A 239 20.57 3.18 -16.52
C GLY A 239 21.94 3.23 -17.20
N ILE A 240 22.98 3.65 -16.48
CA ILE A 240 24.35 3.75 -17.00
C ILE A 240 24.91 2.36 -17.28
N LYS A 241 24.88 1.47 -16.29
CA LYS A 241 25.42 0.11 -16.41
C LYS A 241 24.47 -0.85 -17.10
N VAL A 242 23.19 -0.75 -16.77
CA VAL A 242 22.13 -1.57 -17.36
C VAL A 242 21.11 -0.65 -18.04
N PRO A 243 21.09 -0.59 -19.36
CA PRO A 243 20.21 0.32 -20.09
C PRO A 243 18.75 0.16 -19.75
N GLY A 244 18.09 1.26 -19.43
CA GLY A 244 16.67 1.32 -19.08
C GLY A 244 16.34 1.11 -17.60
N THR A 245 17.33 1.00 -16.72
CA THR A 245 17.10 0.97 -15.26
C THR A 245 16.65 2.33 -14.73
N ALA A 246 15.94 2.33 -13.60
CA ALA A 246 15.43 3.54 -12.96
C ALA A 246 16.52 4.32 -12.22
N GLY A 247 17.55 3.63 -11.74
CA GLY A 247 18.67 4.26 -11.04
C GLY A 247 19.70 3.25 -10.56
N GLU A 248 20.81 3.79 -10.12
CA GLU A 248 21.94 3.05 -9.56
C GLU A 248 22.47 3.80 -8.34
N THR A 249 22.93 3.09 -7.31
CA THR A 249 23.64 3.71 -6.20
C THR A 249 25.09 4.01 -6.61
N SER A 250 25.74 4.90 -5.86
CA SER A 250 27.13 5.28 -6.14
C SER A 250 28.09 4.09 -6.10
N GLU A 251 29.08 4.08 -6.99
CA GLU A 251 30.21 3.13 -6.98
C GLU A 251 31.40 3.61 -6.17
N ALA A 252 31.35 4.85 -5.67
CA ALA A 252 32.47 5.49 -5.01
C ALA A 252 33.06 4.70 -3.82
N LEU A 253 32.26 3.80 -3.24
CA LEU A 253 32.69 3.02 -2.08
C LEU A 253 33.13 1.58 -2.41
N PHE A 254 33.13 1.19 -3.71
CA PHE A 254 33.49 -0.19 -4.07
C PHE A 254 34.98 -0.47 -3.85
N ASP A 255 35.86 0.39 -4.35
CA ASP A 255 37.31 0.17 -4.28
C ASP A 255 37.85 0.24 -2.85
N GLN A 256 37.28 1.12 -2.03
CA GLN A 256 37.77 1.37 -0.67
C GLN A 256 37.13 0.44 0.37
N TYR A 257 35.82 0.15 0.25
CA TYR A 257 35.05 -0.56 1.26
C TYR A 257 34.38 -1.85 0.74
N GLY A 258 34.50 -2.17 -0.54
CA GLY A 258 33.88 -3.33 -1.17
C GLY A 258 32.36 -3.23 -1.25
N ILE A 259 31.76 -2.03 -1.16
CA ILE A 259 30.33 -1.81 -1.23
C ILE A 259 29.91 -1.67 -2.70
N PRO A 260 29.19 -2.66 -3.27
CA PRO A 260 28.79 -2.62 -4.66
C PRO A 260 27.68 -1.61 -4.91
N SER A 261 27.63 -1.07 -6.13
CA SER A 261 26.46 -0.35 -6.61
C SER A 261 25.23 -1.27 -6.71
N LEU A 262 24.09 -0.79 -6.25
CA LEU A 262 22.79 -1.44 -6.44
C LEU A 262 22.12 -0.85 -7.67
N ILE A 263 21.71 -1.71 -8.59
CA ILE A 263 20.98 -1.33 -9.80
C ILE A 263 19.50 -1.57 -9.56
N MET A 264 18.69 -0.53 -9.78
CA MET A 264 17.25 -0.54 -9.52
C MET A 264 16.48 -0.44 -10.83
N ALA A 265 15.67 -1.45 -11.12
CA ALA A 265 14.75 -1.41 -12.25
C ALA A 265 13.44 -0.72 -11.85
N ASP A 266 12.83 0.00 -12.79
CA ASP A 266 11.45 0.45 -12.67
C ASP A 266 10.49 -0.72 -12.94
N GLY A 267 9.32 -0.77 -12.27
CA GLY A 267 8.50 -1.96 -12.38
C GLY A 267 7.04 -1.91 -11.97
N PRO A 268 6.25 -0.83 -12.21
CA PRO A 268 4.83 -0.83 -11.84
C PRO A 268 3.98 -1.80 -12.66
N ALA A 269 4.49 -2.27 -13.81
CA ALA A 269 3.84 -3.24 -14.69
C ALA A 269 4.79 -4.39 -15.09
N GLY A 270 5.65 -4.82 -14.17
CA GLY A 270 6.74 -5.75 -14.38
C GLY A 270 8.09 -5.03 -14.49
N ILE A 271 9.18 -5.78 -14.43
CA ILE A 271 10.52 -5.21 -14.55
C ILE A 271 10.65 -4.58 -15.93
N ARG A 272 10.98 -3.28 -15.98
CA ARG A 272 11.14 -2.54 -17.22
C ARG A 272 12.59 -2.16 -17.45
N LEU A 273 13.18 -2.77 -18.46
CA LEU A 273 14.51 -2.47 -18.98
C LEU A 273 14.40 -2.08 -20.44
N GLN A 274 15.45 -1.45 -20.97
CA GLN A 274 15.52 -1.19 -22.39
C GLN A 274 15.70 -2.51 -23.14
N GLN A 275 14.77 -2.84 -24.04
CA GLN A 275 14.74 -4.13 -24.72
C GLN A 275 16.00 -4.40 -25.57
N THR A 276 16.59 -3.37 -26.16
CA THR A 276 17.79 -3.50 -27.01
C THR A 276 18.76 -2.37 -26.74
N TYR A 277 20.03 -2.67 -26.69
CA TYR A 277 21.12 -1.72 -26.55
C TYR A 277 22.34 -2.19 -27.34
N GLU A 278 23.34 -1.37 -27.51
CA GLU A 278 24.57 -1.70 -28.22
C GLU A 278 25.80 -1.50 -27.35
N VAL A 279 26.78 -2.35 -27.48
CA VAL A 279 28.05 -2.32 -26.76
C VAL A 279 29.20 -2.24 -27.74
N ASP A 280 30.00 -1.20 -27.64
CA ASP A 280 31.27 -1.06 -28.33
C ASP A 280 32.38 -1.49 -27.37
N ARG A 281 32.92 -2.69 -27.57
CA ARG A 281 33.95 -3.26 -26.68
C ARG A 281 35.31 -2.58 -26.88
N GLU A 282 35.56 -1.99 -28.06
CA GLU A 282 36.83 -1.29 -28.31
C GLU A 282 36.86 0.06 -27.58
N LYS A 283 35.69 0.72 -27.48
CA LYS A 283 35.55 2.01 -26.81
C LYS A 283 35.08 1.88 -25.35
N ASP A 284 34.84 0.64 -24.89
CA ASP A 284 34.25 0.35 -23.58
C ASP A 284 32.99 1.20 -23.30
N THR A 285 32.10 1.23 -24.30
CA THR A 285 30.92 2.10 -24.26
C THR A 285 29.64 1.34 -24.50
N VAL A 286 28.64 1.58 -23.63
CA VAL A 286 27.28 1.08 -23.79
C VAL A 286 26.39 2.18 -24.36
N TYR A 287 25.81 1.94 -25.53
CA TYR A 287 24.87 2.86 -26.15
C TYR A 287 23.43 2.45 -25.85
N GLY A 288 22.84 3.13 -24.90
CA GLY A 288 21.41 3.08 -24.62
C GLY A 288 20.66 4.21 -25.33
N THR A 289 19.34 4.14 -25.35
CA THR A 289 18.50 5.18 -25.95
C THR A 289 18.27 6.38 -25.02
N GLY A 290 18.89 6.39 -23.85
CA GLY A 290 18.64 7.39 -22.80
C GLY A 290 17.25 7.27 -22.17
N VAL A 291 16.94 8.16 -21.21
CA VAL A 291 15.67 8.10 -20.48
C VAL A 291 14.46 8.26 -21.40
N LEU A 292 14.48 9.20 -22.32
CA LEU A 292 13.38 9.40 -23.29
C LEU A 292 13.25 8.25 -24.30
N GLY A 293 14.35 7.61 -24.65
CA GLY A 293 14.31 6.46 -25.55
C GLY A 293 13.93 5.15 -24.87
N SER A 294 14.08 5.04 -23.55
CA SER A 294 13.59 3.91 -22.75
C SER A 294 12.11 4.01 -22.44
N LEU A 295 11.55 5.22 -22.40
CA LEU A 295 10.11 5.41 -22.39
C LEU A 295 9.54 4.90 -23.71
N GLU A 296 8.56 4.01 -23.64
CA GLU A 296 7.87 3.45 -24.81
C GLU A 296 8.78 2.62 -25.77
N ASN A 297 9.82 1.98 -25.22
CA ASN A 297 10.74 1.12 -26.00
C ASN A 297 11.32 1.79 -27.26
N GLY A 298 11.64 3.07 -27.18
CA GLY A 298 12.23 3.83 -28.27
C GLY A 298 11.22 4.38 -29.29
N TYR A 299 9.92 4.35 -28.99
CA TYR A 299 8.89 4.92 -29.85
C TYR A 299 9.11 6.42 -30.13
N LEU A 300 9.58 7.16 -29.13
CA LEU A 300 9.80 8.62 -29.25
C LEU A 300 11.17 9.00 -29.83
N VAL A 301 12.13 8.09 -29.85
CA VAL A 301 13.49 8.35 -30.36
C VAL A 301 13.88 7.26 -31.33
N GLY A 302 14.05 7.63 -32.59
CA GLY A 302 14.51 6.70 -33.64
C GLY A 302 15.83 6.02 -33.27
N ARG A 303 15.95 4.73 -33.54
CA ARG A 303 17.18 3.97 -33.36
C ARG A 303 18.29 4.56 -34.19
N LYS A 304 19.46 4.71 -33.58
CA LYS A 304 20.73 4.94 -34.28
C LYS A 304 21.58 3.70 -34.08
N ASP A 305 22.04 3.12 -35.15
CA ASP A 305 23.02 2.05 -35.12
C ASP A 305 24.44 2.66 -35.05
N HIS A 306 25.29 2.11 -34.17
CA HIS A 306 26.65 2.57 -33.97
C HIS A 306 27.60 1.60 -34.66
N GLU A 307 28.43 2.13 -35.59
CA GLU A 307 29.39 1.34 -36.33
C GLU A 307 30.43 0.69 -35.40
N GLY A 308 30.62 -0.62 -35.52
CA GLY A 308 31.52 -1.40 -34.67
C GLY A 308 30.91 -1.89 -33.35
N ALA A 309 29.70 -1.49 -32.99
CA ALA A 309 29.05 -1.95 -31.78
C ALA A 309 28.22 -3.22 -31.99
N GLU A 310 28.25 -4.10 -31.01
CA GLU A 310 27.43 -5.32 -30.95
C GLU A 310 26.07 -5.02 -30.35
N ARG A 311 24.99 -5.57 -30.92
CA ARG A 311 23.63 -5.41 -30.39
C ARG A 311 23.28 -6.51 -29.42
N TYR A 312 22.76 -6.11 -28.26
CA TYR A 312 22.26 -6.97 -27.21
C TYR A 312 20.76 -6.81 -27.02
N TYR A 313 20.13 -7.88 -26.54
CA TYR A 313 18.69 -7.94 -26.21
C TYR A 313 18.50 -8.39 -24.78
N GLN A 314 17.61 -7.70 -24.08
CA GLN A 314 17.17 -8.10 -22.74
C GLN A 314 15.64 -8.06 -22.69
N TYR A 315 15.07 -9.17 -22.27
CA TYR A 315 13.63 -9.35 -22.24
C TYR A 315 13.16 -9.47 -20.79
N CYS A 316 12.08 -8.76 -20.48
CA CYS A 316 11.48 -8.77 -19.16
C CYS A 316 10.02 -9.19 -19.25
N THR A 317 9.53 -9.86 -18.22
CA THR A 317 8.13 -10.25 -18.13
C THR A 317 7.29 -9.06 -17.66
N ALA A 318 6.24 -8.74 -18.41
CA ALA A 318 5.24 -7.77 -18.00
C ALA A 318 4.21 -8.42 -17.06
N PHE A 319 3.78 -7.66 -16.07
CA PHE A 319 2.70 -8.03 -15.15
C PHE A 319 1.58 -6.98 -15.23
N PRO A 320 0.37 -7.31 -14.79
CA PRO A 320 -0.67 -6.30 -14.61
C PRO A 320 -0.21 -5.18 -13.67
N VAL A 321 -0.58 -3.94 -13.98
CA VAL A 321 -0.25 -2.79 -13.12
C VAL A 321 -0.79 -2.98 -11.69
N GLY A 322 -0.09 -2.44 -10.70
CA GLY A 322 -0.45 -2.62 -9.28
C GLY A 322 -1.91 -2.27 -8.96
N THR A 323 -2.48 -1.25 -9.62
CA THR A 323 -3.90 -0.91 -9.47
C THR A 323 -4.82 -2.05 -9.92
N ALA A 324 -4.51 -2.74 -11.02
CA ALA A 324 -5.31 -3.87 -11.50
C ALA A 324 -5.17 -5.08 -10.56
N LEU A 325 -3.97 -5.33 -10.02
CA LEU A 325 -3.74 -6.37 -9.01
C LEU A 325 -4.52 -6.07 -7.74
N ALA A 326 -4.45 -4.85 -7.22
CA ALA A 326 -5.18 -4.42 -6.03
C ALA A 326 -6.70 -4.58 -6.17
N GLN A 327 -7.25 -4.29 -7.35
CA GLN A 327 -8.69 -4.49 -7.64
C GLN A 327 -9.11 -5.97 -7.64
N SER A 328 -8.18 -6.91 -7.72
CA SER A 328 -8.48 -8.33 -7.56
C SER A 328 -8.83 -8.71 -6.12
N TRP A 329 -8.44 -7.90 -5.13
CA TRP A 329 -8.56 -8.18 -3.69
C TRP A 329 -7.92 -9.52 -3.28
N ASN A 330 -6.98 -10.03 -4.04
CA ASN A 330 -6.39 -11.35 -3.84
C ASN A 330 -4.95 -11.26 -3.34
N LYS A 331 -4.76 -11.35 -2.03
CA LYS A 331 -3.44 -11.32 -1.37
C LYS A 331 -2.48 -12.42 -1.85
N LYS A 332 -3.02 -13.59 -2.24
CA LYS A 332 -2.18 -14.70 -2.74
C LYS A 332 -1.60 -14.38 -4.12
N THR A 333 -2.41 -13.80 -5.00
CA THR A 333 -1.95 -13.39 -6.34
C THR A 333 -0.89 -12.30 -6.25
N ASP A 334 -1.10 -11.29 -5.41
CA ASP A 334 -0.11 -10.23 -5.17
C ASP A 334 1.22 -10.81 -4.69
N GLY A 335 1.21 -11.70 -3.69
CA GLY A 335 2.41 -12.35 -3.17
C GLY A 335 3.13 -13.18 -4.25
N THR A 336 2.41 -13.88 -5.11
CA THR A 336 2.98 -14.69 -6.20
C THR A 336 3.64 -13.82 -7.25
N VAL A 337 2.99 -12.73 -7.69
CA VAL A 337 3.56 -11.78 -8.68
C VAL A 337 4.89 -11.20 -8.18
N TRP A 338 4.94 -10.78 -6.91
CA TRP A 338 6.17 -10.24 -6.32
C TRP A 338 7.28 -11.29 -6.20
N THR A 339 6.95 -12.52 -5.75
CA THR A 339 7.94 -13.59 -5.57
C THR A 339 8.47 -14.14 -6.89
N GLU A 340 7.63 -14.32 -7.88
CA GLU A 340 8.06 -14.83 -9.20
C GLU A 340 8.75 -13.75 -10.04
N GLY A 341 8.35 -12.49 -9.89
CA GLY A 341 9.01 -11.35 -10.52
C GLY A 341 10.45 -11.12 -10.03
N CYS A 342 10.74 -11.48 -8.78
CA CYS A 342 12.08 -11.35 -8.20
C CYS A 342 12.96 -12.61 -8.38
N GLY A 343 12.43 -13.70 -8.97
CA GLY A 343 13.09 -14.99 -9.02
C GLY A 343 13.14 -15.68 -7.66
N ARG A 344 12.99 -17.00 -7.63
CA ARG A 344 12.93 -17.81 -6.37
C ARG A 344 14.17 -17.67 -5.47
N ASP A 345 15.28 -17.15 -5.99
CA ASP A 345 16.57 -17.02 -5.28
C ASP A 345 17.05 -15.57 -5.15
N GLY A 346 16.23 -14.57 -5.46
CA GLY A 346 16.64 -13.16 -5.43
C GLY A 346 17.80 -12.84 -6.41
N ARG A 347 18.08 -13.74 -7.31
CA ARG A 347 19.10 -13.56 -8.36
C ARG A 347 18.41 -13.37 -9.70
N ILE A 348 18.47 -12.17 -10.21
CA ILE A 348 18.27 -11.96 -11.64
C ILE A 348 19.52 -12.52 -12.29
N SER A 349 19.42 -13.70 -12.89
CA SER A 349 20.50 -14.20 -13.75
C SER A 349 20.46 -13.38 -15.03
N TYR A 350 21.49 -12.59 -15.24
CA TYR A 350 21.78 -11.90 -16.49
C TYR A 350 22.37 -12.87 -17.54
#